data_399eb34b90beafe8612d6c531a1db80a
#
_entry.id   399eb34b90beafe8612d6c531a1db80a
#
_cell.length_a   1.000
_cell.length_b   1.000
_cell.length_c   1.000
_cell.angle_alpha   90.00
_cell.angle_beta   90.00
_cell.angle_gamma   90.00
#
_symmetry.space_group_name_H-M   'P 1'
#
loop_
_entity.id
_entity.type
_entity.pdbx_description
1 polymer ?
#
loop_
_entity_poly.entity_id
_entity_poly.type
_entity_poly.pdbx_seq_one_letter_code
_entity_poly.pdbx_strand_id
1 'polypeptide(L)'
;MSLANISFCELKRKEVINLRDGARLGAVCDMEIDRCTGTVCSIVVPGPPKLWGLLKSDEELVIPFCKISNIGDDVILVDLVL
;
A
#
# COMPACT_ATOMS: atom_id res chain seq x y z
N MET A 1 -6.03 11.66 22.38
CA MET A 1 -5.68 11.39 20.99
C MET A 1 -4.43 10.51 20.95
N SER A 2 -4.45 9.49 20.17
CA SER A 2 -3.32 8.57 20.05
C SER A 2 -2.38 9.06 18.96
N LEU A 3 -1.07 9.11 19.28
CA LEU A 3 -0.06 9.46 18.29
C LEU A 3 0.18 8.32 17.30
N ALA A 4 -0.36 7.14 17.61
CA ALA A 4 -0.23 5.98 16.72
C ALA A 4 -1.27 5.98 15.60
N ASN A 5 -2.27 6.82 15.69
CA ASN A 5 -3.30 6.88 14.66
C ASN A 5 -2.80 7.66 13.45
N ILE A 6 -3.22 7.20 12.27
CA ILE A 6 -2.90 7.86 11.02
C ILE A 6 -4.16 7.93 10.18
N SER A 7 -4.37 9.06 9.54
CA SER A 7 -5.51 9.23 8.66
C SER A 7 -5.24 8.63 7.28
N PHE A 8 -6.30 8.35 6.53
CA PHE A 8 -6.14 7.91 5.16
C PHE A 8 -5.46 8.97 4.30
N CYS A 9 -5.75 10.23 4.60
CA CYS A 9 -5.13 11.33 3.87
C CYS A 9 -3.61 11.32 4.04
N GLU A 10 -3.13 11.04 5.26
CA GLU A 10 -1.70 10.91 5.52
C GLU A 10 -1.13 9.66 4.86
N LEU A 11 -1.88 8.57 4.92
CA LEU A 11 -1.43 7.30 4.34
C LEU A 11 -1.20 7.45 2.84
N LYS A 12 -2.04 8.18 2.15
CA LYS A 12 -1.95 8.40 0.70
C LYS A 12 -0.71 9.18 0.29
N ARG A 13 -0.09 9.88 1.22
CA ARG A 13 1.11 10.68 0.91
C ARG A 13 2.38 9.87 0.96
N LYS A 14 2.30 8.66 1.48
CA LYS A 14 3.46 7.81 1.66
C LYS A 14 3.64 6.91 0.48
N GLU A 15 4.89 6.57 0.19
CA GLU A 15 5.20 5.64 -0.87
C GLU A 15 5.29 4.23 -0.31
N VAL A 16 4.71 3.27 -1.02
CA VAL A 16 4.75 1.86 -0.61
C VAL A 16 5.94 1.20 -1.26
N ILE A 17 6.77 0.56 -0.45
CA ILE A 17 8.00 -0.09 -0.90
C ILE A 17 7.98 -1.52 -0.41
N ASN A 18 8.28 -2.45 -1.32
CA ASN A 18 8.36 -3.85 -0.98
C ASN A 18 9.74 -4.16 -0.42
N LEU A 19 9.77 -4.69 0.79
CA LEU A 19 11.02 -5.00 1.48
C LEU A 19 11.83 -6.07 0.78
N ARG A 20 11.17 -7.02 0.13
CA ARG A 20 11.86 -8.18 -0.42
C ARG A 20 12.73 -7.84 -1.61
N ASP A 21 12.29 -6.91 -2.44
CA ASP A 21 13.02 -6.57 -3.67
C ASP A 21 13.27 -5.08 -3.84
N GLY A 22 12.85 -4.27 -2.87
CA GLY A 22 13.02 -2.83 -2.95
C GLY A 22 12.14 -2.14 -3.96
N ALA A 23 11.17 -2.85 -4.53
CA ALA A 23 10.32 -2.28 -5.57
C ALA A 23 9.45 -1.18 -5.02
N ARG A 24 9.33 -0.10 -5.77
CA ARG A 24 8.46 1.02 -5.43
C ARG A 24 7.10 0.74 -6.04
N LEU A 25 6.09 0.62 -5.19
CA LEU A 25 4.76 0.21 -5.63
C LEU A 25 3.81 1.38 -5.82
N GLY A 26 4.27 2.58 -5.53
CA GLY A 26 3.46 3.77 -5.66
C GLY A 26 2.77 4.15 -4.37
N ALA A 27 1.89 5.13 -4.43
CA ALA A 27 1.15 5.60 -3.27
C ALA A 27 -0.16 4.85 -3.14
N VAL A 28 -0.64 4.74 -1.92
CA VAL A 28 -1.95 4.12 -1.67
C VAL A 28 -3.02 4.93 -2.37
N CYS A 29 -3.79 4.28 -3.22
CA CYS A 29 -4.87 4.95 -3.95
C CYS A 29 -6.25 4.55 -3.45
N ASP A 30 -6.34 3.46 -2.68
CA ASP A 30 -7.63 3.01 -2.15
C ASP A 30 -7.37 2.07 -0.97
N MET A 31 -8.42 1.73 -0.27
CA MET A 31 -8.34 0.71 0.78
C MET A 31 -9.65 -0.04 0.86
N GLU A 32 -9.58 -1.26 1.34
CA GLU A 32 -10.76 -2.10 1.55
C GLU A 32 -11.00 -2.25 3.03
N ILE A 33 -12.25 -2.10 3.41
CA ILE A 33 -12.66 -2.15 4.82
C ILE A 33 -13.71 -3.22 4.98
N ASP A 34 -13.54 -4.06 6.00
CA ASP A 34 -14.55 -5.04 6.37
C ASP A 34 -15.70 -4.30 7.08
N ARG A 35 -16.86 -4.31 6.45
CA ARG A 35 -18.02 -3.58 6.99
C ARG A 35 -18.56 -4.19 8.28
N CYS A 36 -18.34 -5.48 8.49
CA CYS A 36 -18.85 -6.15 9.68
C CYS A 36 -18.02 -5.80 10.90
N THR A 37 -16.72 -5.71 10.76
CA THR A 37 -15.83 -5.46 11.89
C THR A 37 -15.34 -4.03 11.96
N GLY A 38 -15.42 -3.29 10.84
CA GLY A 38 -14.90 -1.93 10.75
C GLY A 38 -13.39 -1.88 10.64
N THR A 39 -12.74 -2.98 10.28
CA THR A 39 -11.29 -3.02 10.19
C THR A 39 -10.82 -2.92 8.76
N VAL A 40 -9.59 -2.41 8.57
CA VAL A 40 -8.97 -2.32 7.27
C VAL A 40 -8.48 -3.70 6.86
N CYS A 41 -8.93 -4.17 5.70
CA CYS A 41 -8.53 -5.48 5.17
C CYS A 41 -7.28 -5.39 4.32
N SER A 42 -7.19 -4.36 3.49
CA SER A 42 -6.10 -4.23 2.52
C SER A 42 -5.95 -2.79 2.08
N ILE A 43 -4.80 -2.51 1.49
CA ILE A 43 -4.55 -1.25 0.80
C ILE A 43 -4.36 -1.57 -0.68
N VAL A 44 -4.64 -0.59 -1.53
CA VAL A 44 -4.55 -0.74 -2.98
C VAL A 44 -3.54 0.27 -3.50
N VAL A 45 -2.60 -0.21 -4.30
CA VAL A 45 -1.56 0.63 -4.90
C VAL A 45 -1.52 0.36 -6.39
N PRO A 46 -0.92 1.29 -7.18
CA PRO A 46 -0.79 1.06 -8.63
C PRO A 46 0.10 -0.13 -8.98
N GLY A 47 1.03 -0.46 -8.09
CA GLY A 47 1.99 -1.51 -8.36
C GLY A 47 3.27 -0.97 -8.99
N PRO A 48 4.26 -1.84 -9.23
CA PRO A 48 5.52 -1.39 -9.79
C PRO A 48 5.34 -0.91 -11.21
N PRO A 49 6.16 0.07 -11.65
CA PRO A 49 6.09 0.53 -13.03
C PRO A 49 6.43 -0.61 -13.99
N LYS A 50 5.73 -0.64 -15.11
CA LYS A 50 5.98 -1.64 -16.13
C LYS A 50 7.06 -1.14 -17.07
N LEU A 51 8.07 -1.97 -17.27
CA LEU A 51 9.30 -1.53 -17.89
C LEU A 51 9.13 -1.03 -19.30
N TRP A 52 8.24 -1.61 -20.06
CA TRP A 52 8.15 -1.28 -21.48
C TRP A 52 6.91 -0.50 -21.84
N GLY A 53 6.14 -0.10 -20.86
CA GLY A 53 4.91 0.60 -21.13
C GLY A 53 3.89 -0.21 -21.91
N LEU A 54 4.14 -1.49 -22.06
CA LEU A 54 3.26 -2.36 -22.81
C LEU A 54 2.13 -2.89 -21.96
N LEU A 55 2.30 -2.85 -20.65
CA LEU A 55 1.33 -3.41 -19.74
C LEU A 55 0.38 -2.34 -19.29
N LYS A 56 -0.81 -2.77 -18.96
CA LYS A 56 -1.84 -1.84 -18.54
C LYS A 56 -1.44 -1.17 -17.26
N SER A 57 -1.59 0.14 -17.24
CA SER A 57 -1.32 0.91 -16.04
C SER A 57 -2.49 0.89 -15.06
N ASP A 58 -3.63 0.36 -15.49
CA ASP A 58 -4.81 0.31 -14.66
C ASP A 58 -4.89 -0.95 -13.79
N GLU A 59 -3.91 -1.84 -13.90
CA GLU A 59 -3.83 -2.97 -13.01
C GLU A 59 -3.36 -2.49 -11.65
N GLU A 60 -4.15 -2.77 -10.64
CA GLU A 60 -3.84 -2.38 -9.27
C GLU A 60 -3.42 -3.58 -8.47
N LEU A 61 -2.58 -3.33 -7.48
CA LEU A 61 -2.11 -4.37 -6.58
C LEU A 61 -2.83 -4.19 -5.24
N VAL A 62 -3.52 -5.24 -4.81
CA VAL A 62 -4.21 -5.25 -3.52
C VAL A 62 -3.31 -5.94 -2.51
N ILE A 63 -2.95 -5.21 -1.47
CA ILE A 63 -2.02 -5.69 -0.45
C ILE A 63 -2.79 -5.94 0.84
N PRO A 64 -2.86 -7.20 1.29
CA PRO A 64 -3.50 -7.48 2.58
C PRO A 64 -2.82 -6.70 3.70
N PHE A 65 -3.61 -6.19 4.61
CA PHE A 65 -3.08 -5.34 5.67
C PHE A 65 -2.05 -6.07 6.54
N CYS A 66 -2.18 -7.39 6.66
CA CYS A 66 -1.23 -8.20 7.43
C CYS A 66 0.15 -8.27 6.78
N LYS A 67 0.28 -7.86 5.53
CA LYS A 67 1.57 -7.81 4.84
C LYS A 67 2.30 -6.49 5.05
N ILE A 68 1.67 -5.54 5.70
CA ILE A 68 2.33 -4.28 6.02
C ILE A 68 3.27 -4.53 7.18
N SER A 69 4.55 -4.29 6.95
CA SER A 69 5.59 -4.50 7.95
C SER A 69 5.75 -3.28 8.85
N ASN A 70 5.67 -2.10 8.26
CA ASN A 70 5.85 -0.87 9.00
C ASN A 70 5.24 0.31 8.26
N ILE A 71 4.71 1.26 9.00
CA ILE A 71 4.23 2.52 8.45
C ILE A 71 5.12 3.61 9.02
N GLY A 72 5.98 4.16 8.18
CA GLY A 72 6.89 5.21 8.57
C GLY A 72 6.35 6.59 8.24
N ASP A 73 7.20 7.59 8.38
CA ASP A 73 6.81 8.98 8.13
C ASP A 73 6.55 9.23 6.63
N ASP A 74 7.40 8.67 5.78
CA ASP A 74 7.32 8.92 4.34
C ASP A 74 7.04 7.67 3.53
N VAL A 75 7.16 6.49 4.14
CA VAL A 75 7.06 5.23 3.42
C VAL A 75 6.21 4.24 4.20
N ILE A 76 5.65 3.30 3.45
CA ILE A 76 4.98 2.12 4.01
C ILE A 76 5.75 0.92 3.50
N LEU A 77 6.25 0.11 4.41
CA LEU A 77 7.03 -1.07 4.05
C LEU A 77 6.15 -2.29 4.09
N VAL A 78 6.15 -3.05 3.00
CA VAL A 78 5.34 -4.26 2.87
C VAL A 78 6.26 -5.44 2.55
N ASP A 79 5.76 -6.63 2.81
CA ASP A 79 6.53 -7.87 2.62
C ASP A 79 5.75 -8.76 1.67
N LEU A 80 6.07 -8.64 0.37
CA LEU A 80 5.35 -9.35 -0.67
C LEU A 80 6.32 -10.16 -1.53
N VAL A 81 5.86 -11.33 -1.92
CA VAL A 81 6.50 -12.11 -2.98
C VAL A 81 5.81 -11.76 -4.28
N LEU A 82 6.50 -11.04 -5.13
CA LEU A 82 5.95 -10.59 -6.41
C LEU A 82 6.52 -11.37 -7.58
#